data_5812544a2f9467803352af16964817bd
#
_entry.id   5812544a2f9467803352af16964817bd
#
_cell.length_a   1.000
_cell.length_b   1.000
_cell.length_c   1.000
_cell.angle_alpha   90.00
_cell.angle_beta   90.00
_cell.angle_gamma   90.00
#
_symmetry.space_group_name_H-M   'P 1'
#
loop_
_entity.id
_entity.type
_entity.pdbx_description
1 polymer ?
#
loop_
_entity_poly.entity_id
_entity_poly.type
_entity_poly.pdbx_seq_one_letter_code
_entity_poly.pdbx_strand_id
1 'polypeptide(L)'
;EKQGHFVFYGAMVSEGVIALVWAAAGCALYEVTGGLNTGLAEILANGQSAAIYDVCVKTMGKVGVALAMLGVIACPITSGDTAFRSARLVLSDWFKIDQKKWKNRLLLCVPVLGVGAVLGVGNALGFIDYTVIWRYFSWTNQTLAMIVLWAASMYLFKEKKNYWITAVPATFMSAVSATYFLLGNECLGQFINHKTAEGVTVYNTALAYPIGIAVAVLFLGIFLYTIKKRHTQPHYETLGK
;
A
#
# COMPACT_ATOMS: atom_id res chain seq x y z
N GLU A 1 -18.30 11.39 -14.91
CA GLU A 1 -18.32 11.83 -13.49
C GLU A 1 -19.46 11.17 -12.68
N LYS A 2 -20.66 11.01 -13.26
CA LYS A 2 -21.82 10.42 -12.55
C LYS A 2 -21.58 8.99 -12.04
N GLN A 3 -20.75 8.21 -12.72
CA GLN A 3 -20.40 6.85 -12.32
C GLN A 3 -19.18 6.79 -11.40
N GLY A 4 -18.42 7.85 -11.27
CA GLY A 4 -17.18 7.89 -10.50
C GLY A 4 -17.39 7.51 -9.02
N HIS A 5 -18.45 8.01 -8.41
CA HIS A 5 -18.78 7.68 -7.03
C HIS A 5 -19.04 6.17 -6.83
N PHE A 6 -19.79 5.55 -7.72
CA PHE A 6 -20.06 4.11 -7.64
C PHE A 6 -18.80 3.27 -7.94
N VAL A 7 -18.06 3.64 -8.98
CA VAL A 7 -16.90 2.87 -9.41
C VAL A 7 -15.76 2.98 -8.39
N PHE A 8 -15.38 4.20 -7.99
CA PHE A 8 -14.23 4.37 -7.09
C PHE A 8 -14.59 4.11 -5.62
N TYR A 9 -15.64 4.74 -5.11
CA TYR A 9 -16.02 4.55 -3.70
C TYR A 9 -16.61 3.16 -3.46
N GLY A 10 -17.48 2.69 -4.33
CA GLY A 10 -18.07 1.36 -4.23
C GLY A 10 -17.01 0.24 -4.32
N ALA A 11 -16.05 0.36 -5.24
CA ALA A 11 -14.95 -0.59 -5.34
C ALA A 11 -14.07 -0.59 -4.08
N MET A 12 -13.74 0.59 -3.55
CA MET A 12 -12.95 0.73 -2.32
C MET A 12 -13.64 0.10 -1.10
N VAL A 13 -14.95 0.30 -0.95
CA VAL A 13 -15.73 -0.33 0.14
C VAL A 13 -15.75 -1.85 -0.02
N SER A 14 -15.97 -2.34 -1.25
CA SER A 14 -15.97 -3.78 -1.53
C SER A 14 -14.61 -4.41 -1.24
N GLU A 15 -13.52 -3.75 -1.62
CA GLU A 15 -12.15 -4.17 -1.31
C GLU A 15 -11.91 -4.25 0.20
N GLY A 16 -12.34 -3.23 0.96
CA GLY A 16 -12.25 -3.22 2.41
C GLY A 16 -13.02 -4.37 3.07
N VAL A 17 -14.21 -4.67 2.59
CA VAL A 17 -15.01 -5.82 3.08
C VAL A 17 -14.30 -7.14 2.79
N ILE A 18 -13.78 -7.33 1.59
CA ILE A 18 -13.03 -8.53 1.21
C ILE A 18 -11.77 -8.68 2.07
N ALA A 19 -11.04 -7.58 2.31
CA ALA A 19 -9.87 -7.60 3.19
C ALA A 19 -10.21 -8.03 4.63
N LEU A 20 -11.34 -7.56 5.17
CA LEU A 20 -11.83 -7.99 6.49
C LEU A 20 -12.22 -9.47 6.51
N VAL A 21 -12.81 -9.99 5.44
CA VAL A 21 -13.12 -11.43 5.31
C VAL A 21 -11.84 -12.26 5.34
N TRP A 22 -10.79 -11.85 4.62
CA TRP A 22 -9.48 -12.52 4.65
C TRP A 22 -8.80 -12.42 6.02
N ALA A 23 -8.90 -11.29 6.71
CA ALA A 23 -8.39 -11.13 8.06
C ALA A 23 -9.10 -12.08 9.04
N ALA A 24 -10.44 -12.16 8.96
CA ALA A 24 -11.22 -13.10 9.78
C ALA A 24 -10.87 -14.57 9.47
N ALA A 25 -10.69 -14.92 8.20
CA ALA A 25 -10.27 -16.26 7.78
C ALA A 25 -8.86 -16.61 8.32
N GLY A 26 -7.94 -15.65 8.32
CA GLY A 26 -6.62 -15.81 8.92
C GLY A 26 -6.67 -16.04 10.44
N CYS A 27 -7.52 -15.29 11.16
CA CYS A 27 -7.74 -15.51 12.58
C CYS A 27 -8.35 -16.90 12.86
N ALA A 28 -9.33 -17.32 12.07
CA ALA A 28 -9.92 -18.65 12.20
C ALA A 28 -8.89 -19.78 11.94
N LEU A 29 -8.01 -19.60 10.97
CA LEU A 29 -6.92 -20.56 10.72
C LEU A 29 -5.95 -20.62 11.90
N TYR A 30 -5.61 -19.48 12.50
CA TYR A 30 -4.76 -19.40 13.69
C TYR A 30 -5.35 -20.21 14.85
N GLU A 31 -6.63 -20.04 15.13
CA GLU A 31 -7.32 -20.75 16.22
C GLU A 31 -7.37 -22.26 15.97
N VAL A 32 -7.74 -22.69 14.77
CA VAL A 32 -7.84 -24.13 14.39
C VAL A 32 -6.49 -24.82 14.41
N THR A 33 -5.41 -24.13 14.07
CA THR A 33 -4.06 -24.71 14.01
C THR A 33 -3.27 -24.59 15.33
N GLY A 34 -3.86 -24.00 16.36
CA GLY A 34 -3.20 -23.81 17.66
C GLY A 34 -2.14 -22.70 17.68
N GLY A 35 -2.15 -21.82 16.69
CA GLY A 35 -1.28 -20.65 16.61
C GLY A 35 0.00 -20.83 15.79
N LEU A 36 0.80 -19.78 15.72
CA LEU A 36 2.03 -19.71 14.93
C LEU A 36 3.06 -20.80 15.27
N ASN A 37 3.09 -21.27 16.50
CA ASN A 37 4.10 -22.21 16.96
C ASN A 37 3.74 -23.69 16.72
N THR A 38 2.50 -23.99 16.28
CA THR A 38 2.03 -25.37 16.20
C THR A 38 1.54 -25.81 14.82
N GLY A 39 0.99 -24.91 14.01
CA GLY A 39 0.44 -25.30 12.72
C GLY A 39 0.54 -24.22 11.66
N LEU A 40 0.26 -22.97 12.02
CA LEU A 40 0.30 -21.87 11.07
C LEU A 40 1.72 -21.61 10.55
N ALA A 41 2.75 -21.78 11.38
CA ALA A 41 4.15 -21.63 10.98
C ALA A 41 4.55 -22.68 9.94
N GLU A 42 4.09 -23.92 10.10
CA GLU A 42 4.34 -25.01 9.14
C GLU A 42 3.62 -24.74 7.79
N ILE A 43 2.37 -24.29 7.85
CA ILE A 43 1.60 -23.93 6.65
C ILE A 43 2.27 -22.75 5.92
N LEU A 44 2.73 -21.73 6.64
CA LEU A 44 3.42 -20.59 6.07
C LEU A 44 4.82 -20.94 5.54
N ALA A 45 5.49 -21.94 6.10
CA ALA A 45 6.76 -22.45 5.60
C ALA A 45 6.62 -23.07 4.19
N ASN A 46 5.45 -23.64 3.87
CA ASN A 46 5.13 -24.14 2.54
C ASN A 46 4.76 -23.03 1.53
N GLY A 47 4.79 -21.76 1.96
CA GLY A 47 4.52 -20.59 1.16
C GLY A 47 3.10 -20.06 1.31
N GLN A 48 2.94 -18.80 0.95
CA GLN A 48 1.65 -18.07 1.12
C GLN A 48 0.51 -18.69 0.28
N SER A 49 0.81 -19.21 -0.90
CA SER A 49 -0.18 -19.85 -1.76
C SER A 49 -0.76 -21.13 -1.12
N ALA A 50 0.07 -21.88 -0.41
CA ALA A 50 -0.37 -23.05 0.35
C ALA A 50 -1.28 -22.65 1.52
N ALA A 51 -0.93 -21.59 2.23
CA ALA A 51 -1.75 -21.04 3.32
C ALA A 51 -3.13 -20.60 2.83
N ILE A 52 -3.20 -19.88 1.70
CA ILE A 52 -4.48 -19.47 1.08
C ILE A 52 -5.32 -20.70 0.70
N TYR A 53 -4.70 -21.69 0.08
CA TYR A 53 -5.37 -22.92 -0.30
C TYR A 53 -5.95 -23.64 0.93
N ASP A 54 -5.15 -23.82 1.98
CA ASP A 54 -5.58 -24.47 3.22
C ASP A 54 -6.71 -23.74 3.94
N VAL A 55 -6.65 -22.41 3.99
CA VAL A 55 -7.76 -21.58 4.50
C VAL A 55 -9.04 -21.87 3.72
N CYS A 56 -8.96 -21.83 2.39
CA CYS A 56 -10.13 -22.08 1.53
C CYS A 56 -10.67 -23.49 1.67
N VAL A 57 -9.79 -24.52 1.76
CA VAL A 57 -10.21 -25.91 1.97
C VAL A 57 -10.95 -26.09 3.29
N LYS A 58 -10.38 -25.56 4.37
CA LYS A 58 -10.93 -25.71 5.73
C LYS A 58 -12.23 -24.96 5.94
N THR A 59 -12.40 -23.78 5.28
CA THR A 59 -13.57 -22.93 5.48
C THR A 59 -14.69 -23.19 4.48
N MET A 60 -14.38 -23.52 3.22
CA MET A 60 -15.35 -23.55 2.13
C MET A 60 -15.49 -24.92 1.44
N GLY A 61 -14.69 -25.89 1.81
CA GLY A 61 -14.68 -27.21 1.17
C GLY A 61 -14.22 -27.18 -0.31
N LYS A 62 -14.34 -28.34 -0.99
CA LYS A 62 -13.76 -28.52 -2.34
C LYS A 62 -14.30 -27.58 -3.42
N VAL A 63 -15.60 -27.32 -3.42
CA VAL A 63 -16.24 -26.45 -4.43
C VAL A 63 -15.88 -24.98 -4.17
N GLY A 64 -15.94 -24.57 -2.91
CA GLY A 64 -15.59 -23.21 -2.51
C GLY A 64 -14.12 -22.88 -2.81
N VAL A 65 -13.21 -23.84 -2.61
CA VAL A 65 -11.79 -23.69 -2.99
C VAL A 65 -11.64 -23.39 -4.48
N ALA A 66 -12.31 -24.14 -5.35
CA ALA A 66 -12.18 -23.91 -6.80
C ALA A 66 -12.62 -22.49 -7.19
N LEU A 67 -13.72 -21.99 -6.65
CA LEU A 67 -14.19 -20.63 -6.90
C LEU A 67 -13.28 -19.56 -6.30
N ALA A 68 -12.83 -19.74 -5.06
CA ALA A 68 -11.94 -18.81 -4.40
C ALA A 68 -10.58 -18.71 -5.12
N MET A 69 -9.99 -19.84 -5.52
CA MET A 69 -8.72 -19.87 -6.24
C MET A 69 -8.83 -19.22 -7.62
N LEU A 70 -9.94 -19.38 -8.34
CA LEU A 70 -10.18 -18.64 -9.57
C LEU A 70 -10.15 -17.11 -9.32
N GLY A 71 -10.78 -16.64 -8.26
CA GLY A 71 -10.74 -15.22 -7.86
C GLY A 71 -9.34 -14.74 -7.49
N VAL A 72 -8.62 -15.53 -6.68
CA VAL A 72 -7.24 -15.23 -6.25
C VAL A 72 -6.26 -15.19 -7.43
N ILE A 73 -6.47 -16.00 -8.47
CA ILE A 73 -5.64 -15.99 -9.68
C ILE A 73 -6.03 -14.84 -10.61
N ALA A 74 -7.33 -14.58 -10.80
CA ALA A 74 -7.81 -13.55 -11.71
C ALA A 74 -7.47 -12.12 -11.22
N CYS A 75 -7.54 -11.89 -9.91
CA CYS A 75 -7.32 -10.57 -9.32
C CYS A 75 -5.92 -9.98 -9.60
N PRO A 76 -4.79 -10.69 -9.40
CA PRO A 76 -3.46 -10.19 -9.74
C PRO A 76 -3.28 -9.92 -11.25
N ILE A 77 -3.92 -10.70 -12.11
CA ILE A 77 -3.83 -10.50 -13.57
C ILE A 77 -4.45 -9.17 -13.96
N THR A 78 -5.68 -8.89 -13.50
CA THR A 78 -6.39 -7.64 -13.81
C THR A 78 -5.75 -6.44 -13.16
N SER A 79 -5.30 -6.56 -11.91
CA SER A 79 -4.61 -5.50 -11.17
C SER A 79 -3.24 -5.21 -11.77
N GLY A 80 -2.51 -6.24 -12.20
CA GLY A 80 -1.21 -6.12 -12.86
C GLY A 80 -1.32 -5.36 -14.18
N ASP A 81 -2.29 -5.70 -15.05
CA ASP A 81 -2.52 -4.96 -16.30
C ASP A 81 -2.76 -3.47 -16.04
N THR A 82 -3.59 -3.17 -15.05
CA THR A 82 -3.90 -1.78 -14.67
C THR A 82 -2.68 -1.05 -14.10
N ALA A 83 -1.90 -1.70 -13.23
CA ALA A 83 -0.69 -1.14 -12.63
C ALA A 83 0.38 -0.84 -13.68
N PHE A 84 0.66 -1.78 -14.59
CA PHE A 84 1.61 -1.58 -15.69
C PHE A 84 1.15 -0.50 -16.67
N ARG A 85 -0.16 -0.41 -16.91
CA ARG A 85 -0.74 0.67 -17.73
C ARG A 85 -0.54 2.03 -17.07
N SER A 86 -0.81 2.15 -15.78
CA SER A 86 -0.63 3.38 -15.01
C SER A 86 0.84 3.81 -14.98
N ALA A 87 1.76 2.89 -14.69
CA ALA A 87 3.20 3.16 -14.71
C ALA A 87 3.66 3.67 -16.09
N ARG A 88 3.20 3.04 -17.17
CA ARG A 88 3.49 3.49 -18.54
C ARG A 88 2.95 4.89 -18.82
N LEU A 89 1.73 5.22 -18.37
CA LEU A 89 1.15 6.54 -18.55
C LEU A 89 1.96 7.60 -17.83
N VAL A 90 2.33 7.36 -16.57
CA VAL A 90 3.17 8.29 -15.78
C VAL A 90 4.53 8.52 -16.46
N LEU A 91 5.20 7.45 -16.93
CA LEU A 91 6.46 7.57 -17.65
C LEU A 91 6.31 8.33 -18.97
N SER A 92 5.21 8.09 -19.70
CA SER A 92 4.89 8.82 -20.93
C SER A 92 4.76 10.33 -20.68
N ASP A 93 4.04 10.71 -19.63
CA ASP A 93 3.86 12.11 -19.26
C ASP A 93 5.19 12.74 -18.81
N TRP A 94 5.98 12.01 -18.06
CA TRP A 94 7.27 12.48 -17.54
C TRP A 94 8.29 12.69 -18.66
N PHE A 95 8.40 11.72 -19.57
CA PHE A 95 9.31 11.81 -20.71
C PHE A 95 8.71 12.54 -21.93
N LYS A 96 7.44 13.00 -21.83
CA LYS A 96 6.71 13.66 -22.94
C LYS A 96 6.68 12.82 -24.22
N ILE A 97 6.52 11.51 -24.11
CA ILE A 97 6.50 10.56 -25.21
C ILE A 97 5.05 10.32 -25.63
N ASP A 98 4.71 10.62 -26.89
CA ASP A 98 3.38 10.36 -27.44
C ASP A 98 3.12 8.86 -27.60
N GLN A 99 2.12 8.33 -26.91
CA GLN A 99 1.74 6.92 -26.93
C GLN A 99 0.86 6.52 -28.12
N LYS A 100 0.44 7.46 -28.98
CA LYS A 100 -0.35 7.13 -30.19
C LYS A 100 0.43 6.25 -31.16
N LYS A 101 1.76 6.44 -31.21
CA LYS A 101 2.65 5.64 -32.04
C LYS A 101 2.96 4.30 -31.37
N TRP A 102 2.73 3.19 -32.05
CA TRP A 102 3.00 1.83 -31.54
C TRP A 102 4.44 1.66 -31.04
N LYS A 103 5.43 2.16 -31.77
CA LYS A 103 6.86 2.08 -31.37
C LYS A 103 7.14 2.74 -30.03
N ASN A 104 6.58 3.93 -29.78
CA ASN A 104 6.73 4.66 -28.54
C ASN A 104 6.05 3.94 -27.38
N ARG A 105 4.90 3.34 -27.65
CA ARG A 105 4.18 2.53 -26.67
C ARG A 105 4.99 1.30 -26.26
N LEU A 106 5.62 0.63 -27.23
CA LEU A 106 6.46 -0.54 -26.98
C LEU A 106 7.73 -0.15 -26.20
N LEU A 107 8.35 0.98 -26.54
CA LEU A 107 9.53 1.52 -25.86
C LEU A 107 9.29 1.72 -24.35
N LEU A 108 8.09 2.14 -23.96
CA LEU A 108 7.71 2.30 -22.55
C LEU A 108 7.25 1.00 -21.89
N CYS A 109 6.57 0.12 -22.63
CA CYS A 109 6.07 -1.15 -22.10
C CYS A 109 7.20 -2.13 -21.78
N VAL A 110 8.18 -2.27 -22.67
CA VAL A 110 9.24 -3.29 -22.53
C VAL A 110 10.06 -3.12 -21.26
N PRO A 111 10.55 -1.92 -20.88
CA PRO A 111 11.27 -1.74 -19.62
C PRO A 111 10.40 -2.01 -18.39
N VAL A 112 9.14 -1.53 -18.40
CA VAL A 112 8.23 -1.68 -17.25
C VAL A 112 7.87 -3.16 -17.02
N LEU A 113 7.52 -3.87 -18.11
CA LEU A 113 7.26 -5.31 -18.04
C LEU A 113 8.53 -6.11 -17.75
N GLY A 114 9.69 -5.66 -18.28
CA GLY A 114 10.99 -6.28 -18.03
C GLY A 114 11.36 -6.25 -16.54
N VAL A 115 11.19 -5.12 -15.87
CA VAL A 115 11.39 -5.03 -14.41
C VAL A 115 10.44 -5.98 -13.67
N GLY A 116 9.16 -6.00 -14.03
CA GLY A 116 8.19 -6.93 -13.44
C GLY A 116 8.56 -8.41 -13.66
N ALA A 117 9.01 -8.75 -14.87
CA ALA A 117 9.46 -10.10 -15.19
C ALA A 117 10.71 -10.51 -14.40
N VAL A 118 11.70 -9.62 -14.29
CA VAL A 118 12.93 -9.86 -13.49
C VAL A 118 12.58 -10.09 -12.03
N LEU A 119 11.70 -9.28 -11.44
CA LEU A 119 11.26 -9.46 -10.05
C LEU A 119 10.50 -10.78 -9.88
N GLY A 120 9.59 -11.11 -10.80
CA GLY A 120 8.80 -12.35 -10.75
C GLY A 120 9.66 -13.61 -10.91
N VAL A 121 10.54 -13.62 -11.92
CA VAL A 121 11.46 -14.75 -12.16
C VAL A 121 12.48 -14.84 -11.02
N GLY A 122 13.02 -13.72 -10.54
CA GLY A 122 13.96 -13.67 -9.44
C GLY A 122 13.37 -14.27 -8.14
N ASN A 123 12.08 -13.99 -7.89
CA ASN A 123 11.36 -14.61 -6.77
C ASN A 123 11.14 -16.12 -7.00
N ALA A 124 10.73 -16.52 -8.21
CA ALA A 124 10.51 -17.94 -8.53
C ALA A 124 11.79 -18.79 -8.45
N LEU A 125 12.94 -18.19 -8.76
CA LEU A 125 14.27 -18.82 -8.65
C LEU A 125 14.89 -18.70 -7.24
N GLY A 126 14.21 -18.04 -6.28
CA GLY A 126 14.69 -17.87 -4.92
C GLY A 126 15.79 -16.81 -4.73
N PHE A 127 16.13 -16.03 -5.75
CA PHE A 127 17.09 -14.92 -5.63
C PHE A 127 16.54 -13.70 -4.92
N ILE A 128 15.22 -13.52 -4.98
CA ILE A 128 14.53 -12.36 -4.39
C ILE A 128 13.44 -12.90 -3.46
N ASP A 129 13.50 -12.51 -2.20
CA ASP A 129 12.47 -12.87 -1.23
C ASP A 129 11.23 -11.98 -1.45
N TYR A 130 10.09 -12.62 -1.74
CA TYR A 130 8.81 -11.95 -1.91
C TYR A 130 8.42 -11.11 -0.69
N THR A 131 8.76 -11.54 0.52
CA THR A 131 8.43 -10.82 1.74
C THR A 131 9.09 -9.45 1.81
N VAL A 132 10.31 -9.33 1.29
CA VAL A 132 11.02 -8.05 1.18
C VAL A 132 10.30 -7.11 0.20
N ILE A 133 9.96 -7.61 -0.99
CA ILE A 133 9.20 -6.83 -1.99
C ILE A 133 7.87 -6.36 -1.40
N TRP A 134 7.16 -7.26 -0.69
CA TRP A 134 5.88 -6.96 -0.07
C TRP A 134 5.97 -5.86 1.01
N ARG A 135 7.03 -5.87 1.81
CA ARG A 135 7.27 -4.83 2.83
C ARG A 135 7.54 -3.47 2.20
N TYR A 136 8.38 -3.40 1.17
CA TYR A 136 8.59 -2.16 0.41
C TYR A 136 7.29 -1.65 -0.23
N PHE A 137 6.53 -2.53 -0.85
CA PHE A 137 5.25 -2.20 -1.45
C PHE A 137 4.27 -1.63 -0.41
N SER A 138 4.13 -2.29 0.73
CA SER A 138 3.23 -1.85 1.80
C SER A 138 3.60 -0.47 2.33
N TRP A 139 4.86 -0.23 2.61
CA TRP A 139 5.31 1.09 3.08
C TRP A 139 5.16 2.19 2.02
N THR A 140 5.49 1.90 0.77
CA THR A 140 5.31 2.84 -0.35
C THR A 140 3.85 3.22 -0.52
N ASN A 141 2.94 2.25 -0.42
CA ASN A 141 1.51 2.47 -0.53
C ASN A 141 0.97 3.34 0.61
N GLN A 142 1.40 3.10 1.84
CA GLN A 142 1.05 3.93 3.01
C GLN A 142 1.57 5.36 2.87
N THR A 143 2.80 5.53 2.39
CA THR A 143 3.41 6.84 2.15
C THR A 143 2.69 7.59 1.04
N LEU A 144 2.32 6.91 -0.04
CA LEU A 144 1.52 7.47 -1.12
C LEU A 144 0.14 7.91 -0.61
N ALA A 145 -0.53 7.09 0.19
CA ALA A 145 -1.81 7.45 0.81
C ALA A 145 -1.68 8.71 1.68
N MET A 146 -0.62 8.83 2.47
CA MET A 146 -0.31 10.03 3.25
C MET A 146 -0.21 11.28 2.36
N ILE A 147 0.57 11.21 1.29
CA ILE A 147 0.77 12.34 0.35
C ILE A 147 -0.55 12.74 -0.31
N VAL A 148 -1.32 11.77 -0.80
CA VAL A 148 -2.60 12.00 -1.46
C VAL A 148 -3.62 12.60 -0.50
N LEU A 149 -3.68 12.15 0.74
CA LEU A 149 -4.58 12.70 1.76
C LEU A 149 -4.24 14.16 2.10
N TRP A 150 -2.96 14.52 2.20
CA TRP A 150 -2.55 15.92 2.38
C TRP A 150 -2.89 16.77 1.15
N ALA A 151 -2.68 16.27 -0.06
CA ALA A 151 -3.07 16.96 -1.29
C ALA A 151 -4.60 17.17 -1.36
N ALA A 152 -5.37 16.13 -1.02
CA ALA A 152 -6.82 16.21 -0.93
C ALA A 152 -7.30 17.23 0.13
N SER A 153 -6.60 17.31 1.28
CA SER A 153 -6.90 18.31 2.33
C SER A 153 -6.71 19.72 1.81
N MET A 154 -5.63 19.97 1.07
CA MET A 154 -5.39 21.27 0.43
C MET A 154 -6.42 21.59 -0.66
N TYR A 155 -6.85 20.59 -1.41
CA TYR A 155 -7.90 20.75 -2.41
C TYR A 155 -9.25 21.10 -1.78
N LEU A 156 -9.68 20.36 -0.74
CA LEU A 156 -10.92 20.64 -0.02
C LEU A 156 -10.91 22.03 0.63
N PHE A 157 -9.76 22.45 1.15
CA PHE A 157 -9.61 23.81 1.66
C PHE A 157 -9.84 24.87 0.58
N LYS A 158 -9.26 24.71 -0.62
CA LYS A 158 -9.48 25.60 -1.76
C LYS A 158 -10.95 25.66 -2.19
N GLU A 159 -11.63 24.55 -2.19
CA GLU A 159 -13.04 24.40 -2.52
C GLU A 159 -13.98 24.88 -1.38
N LYS A 160 -13.43 25.44 -0.29
CA LYS A 160 -14.18 25.88 0.91
C LYS A 160 -15.04 24.75 1.53
N LYS A 161 -14.60 23.50 1.37
CA LYS A 161 -15.23 22.30 1.95
C LYS A 161 -14.52 21.89 3.25
N ASN A 162 -15.14 20.97 3.99
CA ASN A 162 -14.56 20.48 5.24
C ASN A 162 -13.31 19.62 4.97
N TYR A 163 -12.13 20.21 5.14
CA TYR A 163 -10.84 19.55 4.93
C TYR A 163 -10.46 18.58 6.06
N TRP A 164 -11.10 18.64 7.22
CA TRP A 164 -10.80 17.74 8.33
C TRP A 164 -11.08 16.27 8.01
N ILE A 165 -12.00 15.99 7.09
CA ILE A 165 -12.31 14.63 6.63
C ILE A 165 -11.06 13.92 6.10
N THR A 166 -10.15 14.65 5.47
CA THR A 166 -8.90 14.10 4.92
C THR A 166 -7.67 14.44 5.76
N ALA A 167 -7.68 15.58 6.49
CA ALA A 167 -6.54 16.00 7.31
C ALA A 167 -6.31 15.11 8.53
N VAL A 168 -7.39 14.61 9.17
CA VAL A 168 -7.27 13.68 10.30
C VAL A 168 -6.62 12.35 9.87
N PRO A 169 -7.14 11.64 8.87
CA PRO A 169 -6.46 10.43 8.38
C PRO A 169 -5.07 10.72 7.79
N ALA A 170 -4.83 11.89 7.18
CA ALA A 170 -3.50 12.29 6.72
C ALA A 170 -2.49 12.38 7.87
N THR A 171 -2.90 12.97 8.99
CA THR A 171 -2.07 13.06 10.21
C THR A 171 -1.76 11.68 10.76
N PHE A 172 -2.76 10.80 10.85
CA PHE A 172 -2.57 9.42 11.28
C PHE A 172 -1.60 8.67 10.35
N MET A 173 -1.79 8.74 9.03
CA MET A 173 -0.90 8.10 8.07
C MET A 173 0.53 8.67 8.08
N SER A 174 0.69 9.93 8.46
CA SER A 174 2.02 10.52 8.67
C SER A 174 2.74 9.87 9.84
N ALA A 175 2.04 9.63 10.96
CA ALA A 175 2.59 8.91 12.10
C ALA A 175 2.97 7.48 11.73
N VAL A 176 2.07 6.76 11.05
CA VAL A 176 2.28 5.36 10.61
C VAL A 176 3.48 5.26 9.69
N SER A 177 3.54 6.07 8.62
CA SER A 177 4.62 6.02 7.63
C SER A 177 5.97 6.39 8.24
N ALA A 178 6.03 7.41 9.09
CA ALA A 178 7.26 7.81 9.78
C ALA A 178 7.73 6.76 10.79
N THR A 179 6.82 6.18 11.55
CA THR A 179 7.13 5.11 12.50
C THR A 179 7.67 3.87 11.78
N TYR A 180 7.04 3.48 10.67
CA TYR A 180 7.52 2.34 9.89
C TYR A 180 8.90 2.61 9.29
N PHE A 181 9.17 3.82 8.81
CA PHE A 181 10.47 4.21 8.29
C PHE A 181 11.59 4.04 9.35
N LEU A 182 11.28 4.28 10.62
CA LEU A 182 12.22 4.08 11.73
C LEU A 182 12.37 2.61 12.13
N LEU A 183 11.30 1.82 12.08
CA LEU A 183 11.29 0.44 12.58
C LEU A 183 11.58 -0.59 11.48
N GLY A 184 11.25 -0.29 10.22
CA GLY A 184 11.40 -1.22 9.11
C GLY A 184 12.87 -1.59 8.89
N ASN A 185 13.16 -2.89 8.86
CA ASN A 185 14.52 -3.39 8.63
C ASN A 185 15.07 -2.99 7.27
N GLU A 186 14.20 -2.71 6.31
CA GLU A 186 14.52 -2.23 4.96
C GLU A 186 14.84 -0.73 4.93
N CYS A 187 14.56 -0.01 6.02
CA CYS A 187 14.80 1.42 6.19
C CYS A 187 15.85 1.67 7.28
N LEU A 188 15.53 2.50 8.28
CA LEU A 188 16.44 2.80 9.38
C LEU A 188 16.43 1.74 10.50
N GLY A 189 15.49 0.79 10.47
CA GLY A 189 15.33 -0.20 11.53
C GLY A 189 16.57 -1.05 11.79
N GLN A 190 17.37 -1.35 10.77
CA GLN A 190 18.63 -2.07 10.96
C GLN A 190 19.67 -1.32 11.85
N PHE A 191 19.54 0.00 12.01
CA PHE A 191 20.39 0.81 12.87
C PHE A 191 19.78 1.08 14.25
N ILE A 192 18.46 1.00 14.36
CA ILE A 192 17.70 1.38 15.57
C ILE A 192 17.28 0.16 16.37
N ASN A 193 16.96 -0.94 15.70
CA ASN A 193 16.53 -2.18 16.33
C ASN A 193 17.73 -3.00 16.82
N HIS A 194 17.54 -3.74 17.89
CA HIS A 194 18.55 -4.64 18.44
C HIS A 194 18.19 -6.09 18.13
N LYS A 195 19.19 -6.90 17.81
CA LYS A 195 19.02 -8.36 17.69
C LYS A 195 19.37 -9.02 19.01
N THR A 196 18.48 -9.85 19.50
CA THR A 196 18.76 -10.71 20.67
C THR A 196 19.77 -11.80 20.30
N ALA A 197 20.45 -12.39 21.29
CA ALA A 197 21.39 -13.49 21.09
C ALA A 197 20.80 -14.69 20.31
N GLU A 198 19.49 -14.85 20.36
CA GLU A 198 18.70 -15.85 19.63
C GLU A 198 18.31 -15.42 18.18
N GLY A 199 18.81 -14.28 17.70
CA GLY A 199 18.54 -13.78 16.35
C GLY A 199 17.16 -13.09 16.17
N VAL A 200 16.39 -12.91 17.22
CA VAL A 200 15.08 -12.26 17.18
C VAL A 200 15.28 -10.74 17.17
N THR A 201 14.62 -10.04 16.22
CA THR A 201 14.66 -8.59 16.14
C THR A 201 13.76 -7.97 17.19
N VAL A 202 14.34 -7.20 18.11
CA VAL A 202 13.59 -6.39 19.09
C VAL A 202 13.46 -4.98 18.55
N TYR A 203 12.23 -4.55 18.30
CA TYR A 203 11.91 -3.25 17.75
C TYR A 203 11.99 -2.16 18.83
N ASN A 204 12.73 -1.09 18.55
CA ASN A 204 12.84 0.05 19.48
C ASN A 204 11.61 0.98 19.35
N THR A 205 10.48 0.51 19.82
CA THR A 205 9.20 1.25 19.77
C THR A 205 9.21 2.50 20.65
N ALA A 206 9.98 2.49 21.73
CA ALA A 206 10.10 3.63 22.65
C ALA A 206 10.71 4.87 21.96
N LEU A 207 11.56 4.67 20.97
CA LEU A 207 12.12 5.77 20.17
C LEU A 207 11.22 6.09 18.97
N ALA A 208 10.72 5.08 18.27
CA ALA A 208 10.03 5.25 17.00
C ALA A 208 8.64 5.90 17.13
N TYR A 209 7.87 5.54 18.15
CA TYR A 209 6.53 6.08 18.34
C TYR A 209 6.50 7.58 18.64
N PRO A 210 7.31 8.11 19.58
CA PRO A 210 7.34 9.55 19.82
C PRO A 210 7.80 10.35 18.59
N ILE A 211 8.78 9.84 17.84
CA ILE A 211 9.25 10.50 16.62
C ILE A 211 8.17 10.47 15.54
N GLY A 212 7.49 9.34 15.34
CA GLY A 212 6.39 9.24 14.39
C GLY A 212 5.24 10.23 14.70
N ILE A 213 4.88 10.35 15.98
CA ILE A 213 3.89 11.31 16.45
C ILE A 213 4.37 12.75 16.23
N ALA A 214 5.63 13.05 16.53
CA ALA A 214 6.22 14.38 16.32
C ALA A 214 6.18 14.79 14.84
N VAL A 215 6.49 13.87 13.92
CA VAL A 215 6.40 14.09 12.47
C VAL A 215 4.95 14.37 12.05
N ALA A 216 4.00 13.62 12.56
CA ALA A 216 2.57 13.84 12.28
C ALA A 216 2.08 15.20 12.75
N VAL A 217 2.46 15.61 13.96
CA VAL A 217 2.15 16.93 14.52
C VAL A 217 2.82 18.04 13.70
N LEU A 218 4.06 17.83 13.27
CA LEU A 218 4.79 18.76 12.40
C LEU A 218 4.03 18.99 11.08
N PHE A 219 3.61 17.92 10.40
CA PHE A 219 2.89 18.02 9.13
C PHE A 219 1.53 18.70 9.31
N LEU A 220 0.81 18.37 10.39
CA LEU A 220 -0.43 19.05 10.74
C LEU A 220 -0.19 20.55 11.00
N GLY A 221 0.87 20.89 11.73
CA GLY A 221 1.25 22.27 12.01
C GLY A 221 1.59 23.06 10.73
N ILE A 222 2.36 22.46 9.82
CA ILE A 222 2.69 23.05 8.51
C ILE A 222 1.40 23.28 7.69
N PHE A 223 0.51 22.30 7.68
CA PHE A 223 -0.77 22.40 6.98
C PHE A 223 -1.63 23.55 7.53
N LEU A 224 -1.81 23.62 8.85
CA LEU A 224 -2.59 24.67 9.50
C LEU A 224 -1.96 26.06 9.32
N TYR A 225 -0.64 26.15 9.40
CA TYR A 225 0.08 27.39 9.11
C TYR A 225 -0.14 27.86 7.66
N THR A 226 -0.09 26.93 6.72
CA THR A 226 -0.30 27.21 5.28
C THR A 226 -1.73 27.71 5.03
N ILE A 227 -2.72 27.10 5.67
CA ILE A 227 -4.12 27.55 5.60
C ILE A 227 -4.26 28.95 6.15
N LYS A 228 -3.72 29.22 7.34
CA LYS A 228 -3.80 30.53 7.98
C LYS A 228 -3.16 31.62 7.10
N LYS A 229 -1.98 31.37 6.55
CA LYS A 229 -1.29 32.30 5.65
C LYS A 229 -2.10 32.59 4.38
N ARG A 230 -2.75 31.59 3.79
CA ARG A 230 -3.59 31.77 2.60
C ARG A 230 -4.89 32.51 2.89
N HIS A 231 -5.47 32.35 4.08
CA HIS A 231 -6.62 33.14 4.51
C HIS A 231 -6.28 34.63 4.65
N THR A 232 -5.05 34.94 5.02
CA THR A 232 -4.61 36.34 5.26
C THR A 232 -4.15 37.03 3.95
N GLN A 233 -3.95 36.30 2.86
CA GLN A 233 -3.55 36.84 1.55
C GLN A 233 -4.56 36.47 0.46
N PRO A 234 -5.64 37.24 0.24
CA PRO A 234 -6.66 36.93 -0.78
C PRO A 234 -6.21 37.11 -2.24
N HIS A 235 -4.94 37.43 -2.51
CA HIS A 235 -4.48 37.92 -3.83
C HIS A 235 -3.97 36.84 -4.79
N TYR A 236 -4.14 35.54 -4.49
CA TYR A 236 -3.69 34.46 -5.40
C TYR A 236 -4.78 33.90 -6.33
N GLU A 237 -5.99 34.48 -6.35
CA GLU A 237 -7.11 34.00 -7.19
C GLU A 237 -7.05 34.46 -8.67
N THR A 238 -6.10 35.29 -9.08
CA THR A 238 -6.10 35.90 -10.42
C THR A 238 -5.07 35.38 -11.40
N LEU A 239 -4.29 34.36 -11.08
CA LEU A 239 -3.25 33.79 -11.98
C LEU A 239 -3.60 32.39 -12.53
N GLY A 240 -4.85 31.99 -12.54
CA GLY A 240 -5.31 30.67 -13.01
C GLY A 240 -6.61 30.72 -13.79
N LYS A 241 -6.78 31.71 -14.71
CA LYS A 241 -7.78 31.64 -15.77
C LYS A 241 -7.12 31.53 -17.13
#